data_4ff01c021e46168af0c615053adfa8cc
#
_entry.id   4ff01c021e46168af0c615053adfa8cc
#
_cell.length_a   1.000
_cell.length_b   1.000
_cell.length_c   1.000
_cell.angle_alpha   90.00
_cell.angle_beta   90.00
_cell.angle_gamma   90.00
#
_symmetry.space_group_name_H-M   'P 1'
#
loop_
_entity.id
_entity.type
_entity.pdbx_description
1 polymer ?
#
loop_
_entity_poly.entity_id
_entity_poly.type
_entity_poly.pdbx_seq_one_letter_code
_entity_poly.pdbx_strand_id
1 'polypeptide(L)'
;VYLLVLDDGHAVVAKRSSYGSYVHFRQDHYRIHEWIHRLRGTRYASFLAPVLLKNDEVFTYRDGGEWVVFYGQQPFYDFLPKVLTDTQVESLGQEMGLFHRECLEISDRVKPTWQSLGADVASLHDAIGSSEWRRERGFMDSSISFVRAHCDAFLGNADALGYHEWTKIPVLIDWNIGNFSVGMDGDGFKFFSRWDYDWFRIEPRMLDLYFCARVVRSEGDQTAFSYTVDPLFDERFMRFLRAYHEVHRLTKEELLFLKEAYRFFILNYVLRIGEHFFQPDICHRLQHEAVEEYLPHLELVDFEPLLEVL
;
A
#
# COMPACT_ATOMS: atom_id res chain seq x y z
N VAL A 1 -10.19 -4.86 15.06
CA VAL A 1 -9.96 -6.26 14.68
C VAL A 1 -10.22 -7.13 15.90
N TYR A 2 -10.90 -8.25 15.71
CA TYR A 2 -11.27 -9.17 16.78
C TYR A 2 -10.92 -10.60 16.38
N LEU A 3 -10.34 -11.36 17.28
CA LEU A 3 -10.18 -12.82 17.13
C LEU A 3 -11.40 -13.50 17.78
N LEU A 4 -12.12 -14.28 17.00
CA LEU A 4 -13.29 -15.03 17.44
C LEU A 4 -12.95 -16.52 17.44
N VAL A 5 -13.21 -17.21 18.55
CA VAL A 5 -13.08 -18.67 18.64
C VAL A 5 -14.49 -19.24 18.54
N LEU A 6 -14.70 -20.10 17.54
CA LEU A 6 -15.97 -20.77 17.29
C LEU A 6 -16.16 -21.97 18.22
N ASP A 7 -17.40 -22.47 18.34
CA ASP A 7 -17.73 -23.60 19.23
C ASP A 7 -16.97 -24.88 18.88
N ASP A 8 -16.55 -25.05 17.64
CA ASP A 8 -15.75 -26.17 17.16
C ASP A 8 -14.23 -25.99 17.37
N GLY A 9 -13.82 -24.89 18.01
CA GLY A 9 -12.42 -24.54 18.29
C GLY A 9 -11.70 -23.82 17.15
N HIS A 10 -12.31 -23.64 15.98
CA HIS A 10 -11.72 -22.84 14.90
C HIS A 10 -11.70 -21.36 15.27
N ALA A 11 -10.62 -20.69 14.88
CA ALA A 11 -10.51 -19.24 15.09
C ALA A 11 -10.65 -18.49 13.76
N VAL A 12 -11.38 -17.40 13.81
CA VAL A 12 -11.58 -16.46 12.68
C VAL A 12 -11.28 -15.05 13.11
N VAL A 13 -10.78 -14.25 12.18
CA VAL A 13 -10.51 -12.83 12.39
C VAL A 13 -11.67 -12.02 11.81
N ALA A 14 -12.33 -11.24 12.66
CA ALA A 14 -13.37 -10.30 12.28
C ALA A 14 -12.78 -8.88 12.20
N LYS A 15 -12.83 -8.25 11.05
CA LYS A 15 -12.34 -6.88 10.83
C LYS A 15 -13.49 -5.95 10.56
N ARG A 16 -13.68 -4.96 11.45
CA ARG A 16 -14.68 -3.90 11.32
C ARG A 16 -14.11 -2.76 10.51
N SER A 17 -14.94 -2.19 9.65
CA SER A 17 -14.66 -1.01 8.85
C SER A 17 -15.90 -0.12 8.77
N SER A 18 -15.68 1.19 8.57
CA SER A 18 -16.71 2.18 8.25
C SER A 18 -16.24 3.07 7.09
N TYR A 19 -15.10 2.74 6.50
CA TYR A 19 -14.44 3.54 5.48
C TYR A 19 -15.04 3.29 4.09
N GLY A 20 -15.37 4.37 3.39
CA GLY A 20 -15.83 4.36 2.02
C GLY A 20 -17.24 3.80 1.84
N SER A 21 -17.46 3.02 0.80
CA SER A 21 -18.75 2.41 0.46
C SER A 21 -18.73 0.92 0.78
N TYR A 22 -19.76 0.43 1.47
CA TYR A 22 -19.95 -1.01 1.69
C TYR A 22 -19.94 -1.84 0.40
N VAL A 23 -20.49 -1.29 -0.67
CA VAL A 23 -20.50 -1.98 -1.98
C VAL A 23 -19.09 -2.18 -2.49
N HIS A 24 -18.26 -1.16 -2.45
CA HIS A 24 -16.86 -1.23 -2.89
C HIS A 24 -16.02 -2.10 -1.96
N PHE A 25 -16.19 -1.96 -0.65
CA PHE A 25 -15.57 -2.83 0.34
C PHE A 25 -15.84 -4.31 0.05
N ARG A 26 -17.12 -4.68 -0.17
CA ARG A 26 -17.50 -6.05 -0.49
C ARG A 26 -16.90 -6.51 -1.83
N GLN A 27 -16.92 -5.66 -2.84
CA GLN A 27 -16.31 -5.95 -4.15
C GLN A 27 -14.81 -6.18 -4.06
N ASP A 28 -14.09 -5.39 -3.26
CA ASP A 28 -12.65 -5.56 -3.08
C ASP A 28 -12.34 -6.88 -2.36
N HIS A 29 -13.17 -7.28 -1.40
CA HIS A 29 -13.02 -8.60 -0.75
C HIS A 29 -13.32 -9.78 -1.68
N TYR A 30 -14.20 -9.61 -2.68
CA TYR A 30 -14.32 -10.61 -3.76
C TYR A 30 -13.06 -10.67 -4.64
N ARG A 31 -12.45 -9.54 -4.95
CA ARG A 31 -11.18 -9.49 -5.69
C ARG A 31 -10.03 -10.15 -4.90
N ILE A 32 -9.94 -9.85 -3.61
CA ILE A 32 -8.98 -10.47 -2.71
C ILE A 32 -9.20 -11.99 -2.65
N HIS A 33 -10.45 -12.44 -2.50
CA HIS A 33 -10.79 -13.86 -2.53
C HIS A 33 -10.37 -14.53 -3.84
N GLU A 34 -10.68 -13.92 -4.98
CA GLU A 34 -10.31 -14.42 -6.31
C GLU A 34 -8.78 -14.45 -6.46
N TRP A 35 -8.08 -13.42 -6.05
CA TRP A 35 -6.62 -13.34 -6.04
C TRP A 35 -6.00 -14.50 -5.25
N ILE A 36 -6.42 -14.69 -4.00
CA ILE A 36 -5.97 -15.78 -3.14
C ILE A 36 -6.24 -17.14 -3.82
N HIS A 37 -7.42 -17.30 -4.40
CA HIS A 37 -7.77 -18.53 -5.11
C HIS A 37 -6.84 -18.81 -6.30
N ARG A 38 -6.45 -17.79 -7.05
CA ARG A 38 -5.53 -17.92 -8.20
C ARG A 38 -4.10 -18.24 -7.77
N LEU A 39 -3.67 -17.82 -6.59
CA LEU A 39 -2.35 -18.14 -6.06
C LEU A 39 -2.21 -19.57 -5.54
N ARG A 40 -3.29 -20.37 -5.47
CA ARG A 40 -3.26 -21.73 -4.89
C ARG A 40 -2.28 -22.72 -5.57
N GLY A 41 -1.91 -22.47 -6.81
CA GLY A 41 -0.93 -23.28 -7.55
C GLY A 41 0.51 -22.82 -7.39
N THR A 42 0.76 -21.75 -6.64
CA THR A 42 2.06 -21.12 -6.47
C THR A 42 2.66 -21.37 -5.08
N ARG A 43 3.90 -20.94 -4.88
CA ARG A 43 4.52 -20.96 -3.54
C ARG A 43 3.81 -20.07 -2.53
N TYR A 44 2.97 -19.17 -2.97
CA TYR A 44 2.19 -18.23 -2.15
C TYR A 44 0.77 -18.71 -1.84
N ALA A 45 0.45 -19.98 -2.09
CA ALA A 45 -0.88 -20.56 -1.89
C ALA A 45 -1.48 -20.34 -0.49
N SER A 46 -0.65 -20.28 0.52
CA SER A 46 -1.04 -20.03 1.93
C SER A 46 -0.51 -18.73 2.50
N PHE A 47 0.07 -17.86 1.67
CA PHE A 47 0.66 -16.62 2.15
C PHE A 47 -0.39 -15.61 2.61
N LEU A 48 -1.47 -15.46 1.88
CA LEU A 48 -2.50 -14.45 2.13
C LEU A 48 -3.62 -15.01 3.02
N ALA A 49 -4.07 -14.24 4.02
CA ALA A 49 -5.18 -14.60 4.87
C ALA A 49 -6.47 -14.77 4.05
N PRO A 50 -7.12 -15.97 4.06
CA PRO A 50 -8.26 -16.23 3.22
C PRO A 50 -9.49 -15.46 3.70
N VAL A 51 -10.15 -14.77 2.76
CA VAL A 51 -11.46 -14.19 2.97
C VAL A 51 -12.47 -15.33 3.09
N LEU A 52 -13.27 -15.34 4.15
CA LEU A 52 -14.26 -16.39 4.37
C LEU A 52 -15.51 -16.16 3.52
N LEU A 53 -16.07 -17.26 3.05
CA LEU A 53 -17.35 -17.29 2.33
C LEU A 53 -18.47 -17.87 3.21
N LYS A 54 -19.69 -17.41 2.97
CA LYS A 54 -20.93 -18.01 3.48
C LYS A 54 -21.90 -18.14 2.32
N ASN A 55 -22.33 -19.37 2.01
CA ASN A 55 -23.17 -19.68 0.86
C ASN A 55 -22.57 -19.15 -0.47
N ASP A 56 -21.29 -19.40 -0.70
CA ASP A 56 -20.51 -18.96 -1.87
C ASP A 56 -20.39 -17.45 -2.05
N GLU A 57 -20.78 -16.66 -1.04
CA GLU A 57 -20.58 -15.21 -1.03
C GLU A 57 -19.58 -14.79 0.05
N VAL A 58 -18.84 -13.68 -0.20
CA VAL A 58 -17.96 -13.08 0.81
C VAL A 58 -18.75 -12.82 2.09
N PHE A 59 -18.27 -13.42 3.18
CA PHE A 59 -18.96 -13.33 4.46
C PHE A 59 -18.73 -11.95 5.07
N THR A 60 -19.78 -11.14 5.02
CA THR A 60 -19.81 -9.81 5.63
C THR A 60 -21.06 -9.67 6.49
N TYR A 61 -20.94 -8.84 7.52
CA TYR A 61 -22.06 -8.35 8.31
C TYR A 61 -22.09 -6.84 8.21
N ARG A 62 -23.29 -6.25 8.12
CA ARG A 62 -23.49 -4.80 8.06
C ARG A 62 -24.52 -4.36 9.09
N ASP A 63 -24.19 -3.31 9.86
CA ASP A 63 -25.09 -2.63 10.75
C ASP A 63 -24.91 -1.11 10.65
N GLY A 64 -25.95 -0.43 10.23
CA GLY A 64 -25.89 1.02 9.99
C GLY A 64 -24.80 1.45 9.02
N GLY A 65 -23.89 2.29 9.48
CA GLY A 65 -22.72 2.80 8.73
C GLY A 65 -21.45 1.94 8.86
N GLU A 66 -21.55 0.80 9.55
CA GLU A 66 -20.40 -0.09 9.80
C GLU A 66 -20.60 -1.46 9.17
N TRP A 67 -19.50 -2.10 8.84
CA TRP A 67 -19.51 -3.46 8.32
C TRP A 67 -18.31 -4.26 8.81
N VAL A 68 -18.45 -5.56 8.80
CA VAL A 68 -17.43 -6.52 9.22
C VAL A 68 -17.21 -7.52 8.10
N VAL A 69 -15.96 -7.87 7.87
CA VAL A 69 -15.56 -9.01 7.03
C VAL A 69 -14.83 -10.03 7.90
N PHE A 70 -14.88 -11.29 7.49
CA PHE A 70 -14.27 -12.38 8.22
C PHE A 70 -13.18 -13.04 7.39
N TYR A 71 -12.05 -13.32 8.07
CA TYR A 71 -10.89 -14.00 7.51
C TYR A 71 -10.59 -15.27 8.29
N GLY A 72 -10.04 -16.26 7.63
CA GLY A 72 -9.38 -17.37 8.31
C GLY A 72 -8.15 -16.86 9.07
N GLN A 73 -7.99 -17.34 10.30
CA GLN A 73 -6.78 -17.05 11.05
C GLN A 73 -5.57 -17.64 10.30
N GLN A 74 -4.58 -16.79 10.07
CA GLN A 74 -3.30 -17.24 9.51
C GLN A 74 -2.37 -17.67 10.63
N PRO A 75 -1.65 -18.77 10.46
CA PRO A 75 -0.51 -19.07 11.30
C PRO A 75 0.57 -18.01 11.06
N PHE A 76 1.30 -17.66 12.11
CA PHE A 76 2.54 -16.90 11.99
C PHE A 76 3.70 -17.77 12.47
N TYR A 77 4.88 -17.50 11.92
CA TYR A 77 6.06 -18.27 12.27
C TYR A 77 7.09 -17.35 12.94
N ASP A 78 7.86 -16.58 12.15
CA ASP A 78 8.81 -15.62 12.67
C ASP A 78 8.38 -14.19 12.32
N PHE A 79 8.70 -13.24 13.19
CA PHE A 79 8.58 -11.80 12.89
C PHE A 79 9.96 -11.22 12.63
N LEU A 80 10.01 -10.30 11.66
CA LEU A 80 11.23 -9.57 11.38
C LEU A 80 11.52 -8.54 12.49
N PRO A 81 12.79 -8.26 12.78
CA PRO A 81 13.16 -7.16 13.67
C PRO A 81 12.81 -5.81 13.03
N LYS A 82 12.59 -4.79 13.85
CA LYS A 82 12.29 -3.43 13.35
C LYS A 82 13.39 -2.88 12.44
N VAL A 83 14.64 -3.22 12.70
CA VAL A 83 15.79 -2.89 11.85
C VAL A 83 16.26 -4.18 11.20
N LEU A 84 16.10 -4.28 9.90
CA LEU A 84 16.53 -5.46 9.12
C LEU A 84 18.06 -5.48 8.99
N THR A 85 18.65 -6.67 8.91
CA THR A 85 20.03 -6.82 8.43
C THR A 85 20.09 -6.59 6.92
N ASP A 86 21.27 -6.39 6.36
CA ASP A 86 21.44 -6.22 4.91
C ASP A 86 20.95 -7.45 4.13
N THR A 87 21.22 -8.65 4.62
CA THR A 87 20.70 -9.90 4.03
C THR A 87 19.18 -9.97 4.09
N GLN A 88 18.56 -9.49 5.16
CA GLN A 88 17.10 -9.43 5.26
C GLN A 88 16.50 -8.38 4.32
N VAL A 89 17.18 -7.26 4.09
CA VAL A 89 16.76 -6.27 3.08
C VAL A 89 16.78 -6.87 1.67
N GLU A 90 17.85 -7.60 1.32
CA GLU A 90 17.93 -8.31 0.05
C GLU A 90 16.85 -9.40 -0.07
N SER A 91 16.63 -10.18 0.99
CA SER A 91 15.55 -11.18 1.03
C SER A 91 14.17 -10.54 0.82
N LEU A 92 13.90 -9.36 1.40
CA LEU A 92 12.64 -8.65 1.20
C LEU A 92 12.47 -8.25 -0.27
N GLY A 93 13.53 -7.73 -0.90
CA GLY A 93 13.51 -7.37 -2.33
C GLY A 93 13.23 -8.59 -3.21
N GLN A 94 13.93 -9.70 -2.98
CA GLN A 94 13.75 -10.95 -3.72
C GLN A 94 12.35 -11.54 -3.54
N GLU A 95 11.87 -11.66 -2.30
CA GLU A 95 10.54 -12.21 -2.00
C GLU A 95 9.42 -11.35 -2.58
N MET A 96 9.55 -10.01 -2.50
CA MET A 96 8.62 -9.08 -3.13
C MET A 96 8.64 -9.23 -4.66
N GLY A 97 9.82 -9.35 -5.27
CA GLY A 97 9.95 -9.57 -6.71
C GLY A 97 9.30 -10.87 -7.18
N LEU A 98 9.52 -11.97 -6.43
CA LEU A 98 8.89 -13.26 -6.70
C LEU A 98 7.37 -13.19 -6.54
N PHE A 99 6.89 -12.55 -5.49
CA PHE A 99 5.46 -12.39 -5.23
C PHE A 99 4.76 -11.56 -6.31
N HIS A 100 5.32 -10.42 -6.69
CA HIS A 100 4.78 -9.58 -7.76
C HIS A 100 4.80 -10.28 -9.12
N ARG A 101 5.78 -11.14 -9.39
CA ARG A 101 5.81 -11.95 -10.62
C ARG A 101 4.65 -12.94 -10.67
N GLU A 102 4.35 -13.62 -9.56
CA GLU A 102 3.16 -14.49 -9.50
C GLU A 102 1.85 -13.68 -9.62
N CYS A 103 1.80 -12.48 -9.05
CA CYS A 103 0.66 -11.58 -9.22
C CYS A 103 0.49 -11.12 -10.68
N LEU A 104 1.59 -10.90 -11.40
CA LEU A 104 1.57 -10.53 -12.81
C LEU A 104 0.98 -11.65 -13.69
N GLU A 105 1.36 -12.90 -13.45
CA GLU A 105 0.86 -14.08 -14.19
C GLU A 105 -0.66 -14.28 -14.10
N ILE A 106 -1.30 -13.69 -13.11
CA ILE A 106 -2.74 -13.80 -12.87
C ILE A 106 -3.48 -12.46 -13.03
N SER A 107 -2.78 -11.40 -13.41
CA SER A 107 -3.33 -10.04 -13.44
C SER A 107 -4.53 -9.87 -14.35
N ASP A 108 -4.56 -10.57 -15.49
CA ASP A 108 -5.69 -10.58 -16.46
C ASP A 108 -6.96 -11.25 -15.90
N ARG A 109 -6.85 -11.98 -14.81
CA ARG A 109 -7.93 -12.76 -14.20
C ARG A 109 -8.52 -12.14 -12.95
N VAL A 110 -7.91 -11.04 -12.43
CA VAL A 110 -8.41 -10.29 -11.30
C VAL A 110 -8.93 -8.95 -11.81
N LYS A 111 -10.22 -8.68 -11.58
CA LYS A 111 -10.85 -7.44 -12.05
C LYS A 111 -10.23 -6.22 -11.40
N PRO A 112 -10.05 -5.10 -12.14
CA PRO A 112 -9.58 -3.85 -11.57
C PRO A 112 -10.43 -3.38 -10.38
N THR A 113 -9.83 -2.65 -9.44
CA THR A 113 -10.57 -1.90 -8.43
C THR A 113 -11.42 -0.83 -9.12
N TRP A 114 -12.51 -0.42 -8.49
CA TRP A 114 -13.43 0.55 -9.09
C TRP A 114 -12.81 1.96 -9.20
N GLN A 115 -11.83 2.29 -8.38
CA GLN A 115 -11.06 3.53 -8.44
C GLN A 115 -9.61 3.28 -8.86
N SER A 116 -9.11 4.15 -9.73
CA SER A 116 -7.69 4.25 -10.09
C SER A 116 -7.01 5.35 -9.27
N LEU A 117 -5.67 5.39 -9.30
CA LEU A 117 -4.89 6.46 -8.68
C LEU A 117 -5.32 7.84 -9.21
N GLY A 118 -5.51 7.96 -10.53
CA GLY A 118 -5.95 9.20 -11.16
C GLY A 118 -7.35 9.64 -10.70
N ALA A 119 -8.30 8.69 -10.54
CA ALA A 119 -9.65 9.01 -10.05
C ALA A 119 -9.63 9.49 -8.60
N ASP A 120 -8.77 8.92 -7.74
CA ASP A 120 -8.61 9.36 -6.36
C ASP A 120 -8.02 10.77 -6.27
N VAL A 121 -7.00 11.07 -7.07
CA VAL A 121 -6.38 12.41 -7.13
C VAL A 121 -7.35 13.43 -7.70
N ALA A 122 -8.09 13.12 -8.76
CA ALA A 122 -9.14 13.98 -9.31
C ALA A 122 -10.24 14.26 -8.26
N SER A 123 -10.66 13.24 -7.50
CA SER A 123 -11.62 13.41 -6.40
C SER A 123 -11.10 14.35 -5.31
N LEU A 124 -9.81 14.29 -4.96
CA LEU A 124 -9.20 15.24 -4.05
C LEU A 124 -9.22 16.65 -4.66
N HIS A 125 -8.75 16.79 -5.91
CA HIS A 125 -8.72 18.07 -6.61
C HIS A 125 -10.08 18.78 -6.60
N ASP A 126 -11.17 18.05 -6.82
CA ASP A 126 -12.54 18.57 -6.76
C ASP A 126 -12.94 18.94 -5.32
N ALA A 127 -12.65 18.08 -4.36
CA ALA A 127 -13.04 18.26 -2.96
C ALA A 127 -12.40 19.49 -2.32
N ILE A 128 -11.11 19.74 -2.56
CA ILE A 128 -10.38 20.90 -2.00
C ILE A 128 -10.90 22.27 -2.49
N GLY A 129 -11.74 22.27 -3.53
CA GLY A 129 -12.47 23.46 -3.96
C GLY A 129 -13.61 23.86 -3.02
N SER A 130 -14.12 22.94 -2.20
CA SER A 130 -15.26 23.21 -1.32
C SER A 130 -14.87 24.05 -0.10
N SER A 131 -15.78 24.90 0.33
CA SER A 131 -15.59 25.71 1.55
C SER A 131 -15.58 24.86 2.83
N GLU A 132 -16.25 23.70 2.79
CA GLU A 132 -16.31 22.75 3.88
C GLU A 132 -14.95 22.09 4.12
N TRP A 133 -14.34 21.53 3.08
CA TRP A 133 -13.03 20.86 3.16
C TRP A 133 -11.94 21.80 3.70
N ARG A 134 -11.96 23.08 3.23
CA ARG A 134 -11.03 24.13 3.69
C ARG A 134 -11.18 24.42 5.18
N ARG A 135 -12.43 24.62 5.62
CA ARG A 135 -12.73 24.98 7.01
C ARG A 135 -12.36 23.86 7.98
N GLU A 136 -12.65 22.61 7.61
CA GLU A 136 -12.35 21.45 8.45
C GLU A 136 -10.86 21.27 8.70
N ARG A 137 -10.01 21.60 7.72
CA ARG A 137 -8.55 21.40 7.78
C ARG A 137 -7.76 22.66 8.10
N GLY A 138 -8.42 23.82 8.15
CA GLY A 138 -7.78 25.09 8.49
C GLY A 138 -6.79 25.61 7.43
N PHE A 139 -6.87 25.14 6.19
CA PHE A 139 -5.92 25.52 5.14
C PHE A 139 -6.24 26.90 4.54
N MET A 140 -5.18 27.67 4.27
CA MET A 140 -5.22 28.94 3.54
C MET A 140 -5.40 28.71 2.03
N ASP A 141 -5.81 29.75 1.30
CA ASP A 141 -5.99 29.67 -0.16
C ASP A 141 -4.69 29.34 -0.91
N SER A 142 -3.53 29.78 -0.39
CA SER A 142 -2.22 29.41 -0.93
C SER A 142 -1.95 27.91 -0.82
N SER A 143 -2.27 27.29 0.32
CA SER A 143 -2.14 25.84 0.56
C SER A 143 -3.06 25.06 -0.38
N ILE A 144 -4.27 25.55 -0.61
CA ILE A 144 -5.23 24.93 -1.53
C ILE A 144 -4.69 24.96 -2.98
N SER A 145 -4.19 26.10 -3.42
CA SER A 145 -3.61 26.24 -4.76
C SER A 145 -2.38 25.35 -4.93
N PHE A 146 -1.57 25.21 -3.88
CA PHE A 146 -0.40 24.36 -3.86
C PHE A 146 -0.77 22.87 -3.99
N VAL A 147 -1.73 22.38 -3.19
CA VAL A 147 -2.19 20.98 -3.28
C VAL A 147 -2.80 20.68 -4.64
N ARG A 148 -3.57 21.63 -5.21
CA ARG A 148 -4.10 21.49 -6.60
C ARG A 148 -2.99 21.32 -7.62
N ALA A 149 -1.94 22.15 -7.55
CA ALA A 149 -0.80 22.02 -8.44
C ALA A 149 -0.13 20.65 -8.34
N HIS A 150 -0.08 20.06 -7.14
CA HIS A 150 0.41 18.69 -6.96
C HIS A 150 -0.54 17.60 -7.51
N CYS A 151 -1.85 17.83 -7.47
CA CYS A 151 -2.80 16.94 -8.14
C CYS A 151 -2.61 16.98 -9.67
N ASP A 152 -2.48 18.18 -10.24
CA ASP A 152 -2.22 18.36 -11.68
C ASP A 152 -0.88 17.76 -12.09
N ALA A 153 0.17 17.97 -11.29
CA ALA A 153 1.49 17.38 -11.52
C ALA A 153 1.43 15.84 -11.51
N PHE A 154 0.74 15.24 -10.54
CA PHE A 154 0.55 13.78 -10.51
C PHE A 154 -0.11 13.27 -11.78
N LEU A 155 -1.23 13.89 -12.20
CA LEU A 155 -1.98 13.45 -13.37
C LEU A 155 -1.15 13.56 -14.65
N GLY A 156 -0.47 14.70 -14.84
CA GLY A 156 0.38 14.93 -16.01
C GLY A 156 1.62 14.03 -16.05
N ASN A 157 2.29 13.81 -14.92
CA ASN A 157 3.48 12.97 -14.85
C ASN A 157 3.14 11.48 -14.99
N ALA A 158 2.04 11.03 -14.39
CA ALA A 158 1.56 9.64 -14.54
C ALA A 158 1.27 9.33 -16.01
N ASP A 159 0.61 10.24 -16.73
CA ASP A 159 0.36 10.10 -18.17
C ASP A 159 1.68 10.08 -18.96
N ALA A 160 2.58 11.03 -18.72
CA ALA A 160 3.88 11.12 -19.38
C ALA A 160 4.77 9.88 -19.17
N LEU A 161 4.66 9.21 -18.03
CA LEU A 161 5.39 7.98 -17.72
C LEU A 161 4.70 6.72 -18.25
N GLY A 162 3.54 6.83 -18.87
CA GLY A 162 2.82 5.70 -19.47
C GLY A 162 2.03 4.84 -18.46
N TYR A 163 1.68 5.39 -17.29
CA TYR A 163 0.93 4.69 -16.24
C TYR A 163 -0.31 3.94 -16.76
N HIS A 164 -1.00 4.49 -17.75
CA HIS A 164 -2.24 3.89 -18.28
C HIS A 164 -2.00 2.60 -19.06
N GLU A 165 -0.81 2.45 -19.65
CA GLU A 165 -0.40 1.29 -20.44
C GLU A 165 0.18 0.15 -19.59
N TRP A 166 0.49 0.40 -18.33
CA TRP A 166 1.13 -0.59 -17.47
C TRP A 166 0.16 -1.68 -17.04
N THR A 167 0.66 -2.90 -17.02
CA THR A 167 -0.06 -3.99 -16.37
C THR A 167 -0.15 -3.73 -14.87
N LYS A 168 -1.36 -3.72 -14.35
CA LYS A 168 -1.66 -3.52 -12.93
C LYS A 168 -1.82 -4.86 -12.25
N ILE A 169 -1.28 -4.97 -11.06
CA ILE A 169 -1.32 -6.20 -10.26
C ILE A 169 -1.97 -5.94 -8.90
N PRO A 170 -2.40 -6.97 -8.18
CA PRO A 170 -2.76 -6.82 -6.76
C PRO A 170 -1.59 -6.27 -5.96
N VAL A 171 -1.80 -5.14 -5.28
CA VAL A 171 -0.85 -4.50 -4.37
C VAL A 171 -1.50 -4.29 -3.02
N LEU A 172 -0.70 -4.34 -1.96
CA LEU A 172 -1.16 -4.24 -0.57
C LEU A 172 -0.79 -2.91 0.07
N ILE A 173 0.23 -2.26 -0.45
CA ILE A 173 0.78 -0.96 -0.07
C ILE A 173 1.35 -0.98 1.35
N ASP A 174 0.55 -1.29 2.37
CA ASP A 174 0.98 -1.31 3.77
C ASP A 174 1.83 -2.55 4.11
N TRP A 175 3.13 -2.47 3.82
CA TRP A 175 4.11 -3.51 4.12
C TRP A 175 4.79 -3.33 5.47
N ASN A 176 4.15 -2.68 6.44
CA ASN A 176 4.65 -2.67 7.82
C ASN A 176 4.98 -4.10 8.29
N ILE A 177 6.09 -4.25 8.99
CA ILE A 177 6.61 -5.55 9.46
C ILE A 177 5.56 -6.29 10.32
N GLY A 178 4.70 -5.57 11.02
CA GLY A 178 3.60 -6.14 11.80
C GLY A 178 2.47 -6.77 10.98
N ASN A 179 2.45 -6.62 9.65
CA ASN A 179 1.38 -7.10 8.78
C ASN A 179 1.67 -8.44 8.09
N PHE A 180 2.86 -9.01 8.28
CA PHE A 180 3.24 -10.30 7.72
C PHE A 180 4.21 -11.05 8.63
N SER A 181 4.35 -12.34 8.40
CA SER A 181 5.35 -13.18 9.04
C SER A 181 6.21 -13.90 8.00
N VAL A 182 7.34 -14.40 8.42
CA VAL A 182 8.35 -15.01 7.57
C VAL A 182 8.76 -16.37 8.11
N GLY A 183 9.32 -17.22 7.25
CA GLY A 183 10.10 -18.38 7.65
C GLY A 183 11.57 -18.08 7.43
N MET A 184 12.39 -18.15 8.49
CA MET A 184 13.83 -17.91 8.37
C MET A 184 14.50 -18.95 7.48
N ASP A 185 15.43 -18.52 6.64
CA ASP A 185 16.23 -19.36 5.74
C ASP A 185 17.69 -18.91 5.82
N GLY A 186 18.45 -19.48 6.75
CA GLY A 186 19.77 -18.96 7.12
C GLY A 186 19.66 -17.56 7.72
N ASP A 187 20.44 -16.61 7.18
CA ASP A 187 20.41 -15.19 7.59
C ASP A 187 19.32 -14.39 6.85
N GLY A 188 18.69 -14.98 5.83
CA GLY A 188 17.59 -14.43 5.06
C GLY A 188 16.25 -15.02 5.48
N PHE A 189 15.22 -14.80 4.65
CA PHE A 189 13.88 -15.32 4.92
C PHE A 189 13.06 -15.52 3.64
N LYS A 190 11.94 -16.24 3.80
CA LYS A 190 10.85 -16.34 2.81
C LYS A 190 9.55 -15.85 3.41
N PHE A 191 8.65 -15.29 2.60
CA PHE A 191 7.31 -14.94 3.04
C PHE A 191 6.54 -16.18 3.50
N PHE A 192 5.89 -16.07 4.67
CA PHE A 192 5.15 -17.18 5.26
C PHE A 192 3.65 -16.90 5.33
N SER A 193 3.23 -15.79 5.97
CA SER A 193 1.82 -15.38 6.01
C SER A 193 1.66 -13.87 6.03
N ARG A 194 0.53 -13.39 5.52
CA ARG A 194 0.20 -11.97 5.37
C ARG A 194 -1.27 -11.73 5.70
N TRP A 195 -1.53 -10.69 6.44
CA TRP A 195 -2.86 -10.19 6.79
C TRP A 195 -2.92 -8.68 6.58
N ASP A 196 -4.10 -8.10 6.75
CA ASP A 196 -4.41 -6.71 6.52
C ASP A 196 -4.45 -6.30 5.04
N TYR A 197 -5.66 -5.92 4.59
CA TYR A 197 -5.96 -5.56 3.21
C TYR A 197 -6.56 -4.16 3.10
N ASP A 198 -6.41 -3.29 4.11
CA ASP A 198 -7.07 -1.97 4.12
C ASP A 198 -6.71 -1.10 2.93
N TRP A 199 -5.50 -1.24 2.41
CA TRP A 199 -5.01 -0.47 1.27
C TRP A 199 -4.87 -1.29 -0.01
N PHE A 200 -5.54 -2.46 -0.07
CA PHE A 200 -5.54 -3.31 -1.26
C PHE A 200 -6.04 -2.56 -2.50
N ARG A 201 -5.30 -2.74 -3.61
CA ARG A 201 -5.63 -2.20 -4.94
C ARG A 201 -5.17 -3.14 -6.04
N ILE A 202 -5.70 -2.92 -7.25
CA ILE A 202 -5.14 -3.44 -8.50
C ILE A 202 -4.49 -2.25 -9.20
N GLU A 203 -3.19 -2.06 -8.96
CA GLU A 203 -2.44 -0.87 -9.37
C GLU A 203 -0.96 -1.21 -9.65
N PRO A 204 -0.12 -0.26 -10.12
CA PRO A 204 1.28 -0.51 -10.33
C PRO A 204 2.01 -0.94 -9.06
N ARG A 205 2.89 -1.93 -9.21
CA ARG A 205 3.76 -2.46 -8.14
C ARG A 205 4.60 -1.40 -7.42
N MET A 206 4.78 -0.24 -8.02
CA MET A 206 5.53 0.87 -7.44
C MET A 206 4.96 1.37 -6.13
N LEU A 207 3.66 1.17 -5.87
CA LEU A 207 3.05 1.54 -4.58
C LEU A 207 3.58 0.67 -3.42
N ASP A 208 3.75 -0.64 -3.66
CA ASP A 208 4.35 -1.54 -2.67
C ASP A 208 5.83 -1.22 -2.47
N LEU A 209 6.57 -1.00 -3.57
CA LEU A 209 8.00 -0.67 -3.51
C LEU A 209 8.25 0.66 -2.78
N TYR A 210 7.45 1.69 -3.07
CA TYR A 210 7.51 2.95 -2.34
C TYR A 210 7.39 2.74 -0.83
N PHE A 211 6.41 1.95 -0.40
CA PHE A 211 6.19 1.73 1.03
C PHE A 211 7.34 0.95 1.67
N CYS A 212 7.95 0.00 0.94
CA CYS A 212 9.11 -0.75 1.42
C CYS A 212 10.32 0.13 1.75
N ALA A 213 10.48 1.30 1.11
CA ALA A 213 11.55 2.24 1.46
C ALA A 213 11.52 2.61 2.96
N ARG A 214 10.33 2.77 3.54
CA ARG A 214 10.16 3.08 4.96
C ARG A 214 10.50 1.89 5.87
N VAL A 215 10.28 0.67 5.37
CA VAL A 215 10.53 -0.56 6.12
C VAL A 215 12.02 -0.88 6.20
N VAL A 216 12.75 -0.67 5.10
CA VAL A 216 14.16 -1.06 4.98
C VAL A 216 15.16 0.00 5.44
N ARG A 217 14.73 1.25 5.68
CA ARG A 217 15.62 2.35 6.08
C ARG A 217 16.46 2.02 7.32
N SER A 218 17.54 2.76 7.53
CA SER A 218 18.51 2.52 8.61
C SER A 218 17.91 2.63 10.02
N GLU A 219 16.93 3.52 10.23
CA GLU A 219 16.20 3.64 11.49
C GLU A 219 15.16 2.53 11.69
N GLY A 220 14.93 1.72 10.66
CA GLY A 220 13.98 0.62 10.66
C GLY A 220 12.51 1.03 10.56
N ASP A 221 11.64 0.04 10.69
CA ASP A 221 10.19 0.23 10.71
C ASP A 221 9.76 0.87 12.03
N GLN A 222 9.61 2.17 12.03
CA GLN A 222 9.21 2.94 13.21
C GLN A 222 7.70 3.19 13.21
N THR A 223 7.12 3.12 14.41
CA THR A 223 5.72 3.50 14.65
C THR A 223 5.48 5.01 14.57
N ALA A 224 6.54 5.83 14.48
CA ALA A 224 6.40 7.27 14.30
C ALA A 224 5.84 7.56 12.89
N PHE A 225 4.68 8.16 12.85
CA PHE A 225 4.07 8.59 11.59
C PHE A 225 4.82 9.83 11.09
N SER A 226 5.76 9.63 10.18
CA SER A 226 6.46 10.63 9.41
C SER A 226 6.61 10.11 7.98
N TYR A 227 6.35 10.96 7.01
CA TYR A 227 6.29 10.57 5.59
C TYR A 227 7.22 11.41 4.73
N THR A 228 8.46 11.66 5.21
CA THR A 228 9.50 12.33 4.40
C THR A 228 9.88 11.47 3.19
N VAL A 229 10.41 12.11 2.15
CA VAL A 229 10.83 11.44 0.90
C VAL A 229 12.19 10.74 1.05
N ASP A 230 12.99 11.10 2.04
CA ASP A 230 14.37 10.66 2.23
C ASP A 230 14.59 9.14 2.21
N PRO A 231 13.69 8.30 2.79
CA PRO A 231 13.86 6.85 2.73
C PRO A 231 14.00 6.26 1.33
N LEU A 232 13.52 6.94 0.30
CA LEU A 232 13.68 6.51 -1.09
C LEU A 232 15.13 6.59 -1.59
N PHE A 233 15.99 7.36 -0.90
CA PHE A 233 17.40 7.57 -1.23
C PHE A 233 18.37 6.92 -0.23
N ASP A 234 17.83 6.17 0.77
CA ASP A 234 18.64 5.35 1.66
C ASP A 234 19.33 4.24 0.85
N GLU A 235 20.65 4.00 1.10
CA GLU A 235 21.39 2.95 0.41
C GLU A 235 20.75 1.57 0.61
N ARG A 236 20.09 1.35 1.73
CA ARG A 236 19.37 0.10 2.01
C ARG A 236 18.15 -0.08 1.10
N PHE A 237 17.49 1.02 0.72
CA PHE A 237 16.43 0.96 -0.29
C PHE A 237 16.99 0.68 -1.69
N MET A 238 18.14 1.25 -2.03
CA MET A 238 18.84 0.90 -3.28
C MET A 238 19.23 -0.58 -3.31
N ARG A 239 19.68 -1.14 -2.19
CA ARG A 239 19.97 -2.58 -2.04
C ARG A 239 18.70 -3.42 -2.23
N PHE A 240 17.59 -3.05 -1.60
CA PHE A 240 16.29 -3.67 -1.79
C PHE A 240 15.86 -3.65 -3.26
N LEU A 241 15.95 -2.50 -3.93
CA LEU A 241 15.57 -2.35 -5.34
C LEU A 241 16.45 -3.19 -6.27
N ARG A 242 17.76 -3.29 -6.03
CA ARG A 242 18.66 -4.16 -6.80
C ARG A 242 18.26 -5.63 -6.65
N ALA A 243 18.06 -6.10 -5.43
CA ALA A 243 17.61 -7.47 -5.15
C ALA A 243 16.24 -7.77 -5.77
N TYR A 244 15.32 -6.81 -5.75
CA TYR A 244 14.04 -6.89 -6.46
C TYR A 244 14.24 -6.96 -7.98
N HIS A 245 15.06 -6.06 -8.55
CA HIS A 245 15.32 -5.96 -9.98
C HIS A 245 15.93 -7.24 -10.56
N GLU A 246 16.81 -7.94 -9.81
CA GLU A 246 17.38 -9.22 -10.21
C GLU A 246 16.31 -10.30 -10.45
N VAL A 247 15.24 -10.27 -9.69
CA VAL A 247 14.13 -11.24 -9.74
C VAL A 247 13.03 -10.79 -10.71
N HIS A 248 12.68 -9.53 -10.66
CA HIS A 248 11.61 -8.94 -11.44
C HIS A 248 12.01 -7.57 -11.98
N ARG A 249 12.45 -7.54 -13.25
CA ARG A 249 13.04 -6.36 -13.88
C ARG A 249 12.18 -5.11 -13.71
N LEU A 250 12.83 -4.02 -13.34
CA LEU A 250 12.28 -2.67 -13.29
C LEU A 250 12.64 -1.91 -14.55
N THR A 251 11.76 -1.02 -15.01
CA THR A 251 12.06 -0.08 -16.09
C THR A 251 12.45 1.29 -15.55
N LYS A 252 13.00 2.14 -16.42
CA LYS A 252 13.34 3.52 -16.09
C LYS A 252 12.07 4.28 -15.64
N GLU A 253 10.99 4.13 -16.39
CA GLU A 253 9.70 4.80 -16.14
C GLU A 253 9.11 4.39 -14.79
N GLU A 254 9.21 3.10 -14.44
CA GLU A 254 8.77 2.60 -13.14
C GLU A 254 9.58 3.20 -11.99
N LEU A 255 10.91 3.26 -12.11
CA LEU A 255 11.75 3.88 -11.07
C LEU A 255 11.45 5.37 -10.90
N LEU A 256 11.28 6.11 -12.00
CA LEU A 256 10.89 7.52 -11.94
C LEU A 256 9.47 7.71 -11.38
N PHE A 257 8.58 6.73 -11.57
CA PHE A 257 7.24 6.76 -10.99
C PHE A 257 7.23 6.63 -9.46
N LEU A 258 8.33 6.25 -8.82
CA LEU A 258 8.42 6.29 -7.34
C LEU A 258 8.17 7.70 -6.79
N LYS A 259 8.53 8.76 -7.54
CA LYS A 259 8.17 10.14 -7.21
C LYS A 259 6.65 10.31 -7.14
N GLU A 260 5.95 9.78 -8.11
CA GLU A 260 4.49 9.88 -8.20
C GLU A 260 3.78 8.93 -7.22
N ALA A 261 4.36 7.75 -6.95
CA ALA A 261 3.86 6.85 -5.90
C ALA A 261 3.90 7.52 -4.52
N TYR A 262 5.01 8.22 -4.21
CA TYR A 262 5.11 9.03 -2.99
C TYR A 262 4.09 10.18 -3.00
N ARG A 263 4.02 10.97 -4.08
CA ARG A 263 3.05 12.07 -4.23
C ARG A 263 1.62 11.58 -4.04
N PHE A 264 1.26 10.47 -4.69
CA PHE A 264 -0.04 9.83 -4.51
C PHE A 264 -0.31 9.45 -3.06
N PHE A 265 0.67 8.85 -2.38
CA PHE A 265 0.52 8.48 -0.98
C PHE A 265 0.17 9.70 -0.11
N ILE A 266 0.89 10.80 -0.27
CA ILE A 266 0.62 12.05 0.48
C ILE A 266 -0.75 12.62 0.11
N LEU A 267 -1.07 12.73 -1.18
CA LEU A 267 -2.34 13.28 -1.65
C LEU A 267 -3.52 12.42 -1.19
N ASN A 268 -3.43 11.10 -1.33
CA ASN A 268 -4.54 10.20 -1.05
C ASN A 268 -4.62 9.80 0.44
N TYR A 269 -3.56 9.17 0.97
CA TYR A 269 -3.61 8.55 2.31
C TYR A 269 -3.37 9.54 3.46
N VAL A 270 -2.83 10.72 3.18
CA VAL A 270 -2.68 11.78 4.20
C VAL A 270 -3.75 12.85 4.03
N LEU A 271 -3.82 13.48 2.86
CA LEU A 271 -4.69 14.66 2.68
C LEU A 271 -6.16 14.30 2.45
N ARG A 272 -6.45 13.28 1.60
CA ARG A 272 -7.84 12.96 1.22
C ARG A 272 -8.56 12.11 2.26
N ILE A 273 -7.94 11.02 2.68
CA ILE A 273 -8.61 9.97 3.49
C ILE A 273 -7.90 9.67 4.81
N GLY A 274 -6.93 10.48 5.21
CA GLY A 274 -6.12 10.24 6.43
C GLY A 274 -6.95 10.11 7.70
N GLU A 275 -8.07 10.80 7.79
CA GLU A 275 -9.00 10.74 8.91
C GLU A 275 -9.57 9.34 9.21
N HIS A 276 -9.51 8.43 8.22
CA HIS A 276 -9.96 7.05 8.40
C HIS A 276 -8.88 6.13 8.97
N PHE A 277 -7.62 6.54 8.90
CA PHE A 277 -6.47 5.70 9.27
C PHE A 277 -5.68 6.25 10.46
N PHE A 278 -5.70 7.56 10.68
CA PHE A 278 -4.93 8.21 11.73
C PHE A 278 -5.84 8.76 12.84
N GLN A 279 -5.32 8.77 14.07
CA GLN A 279 -5.97 9.49 15.16
C GLN A 279 -6.06 10.99 14.79
N PRO A 280 -7.11 11.72 15.25
CA PRO A 280 -7.36 13.10 14.81
C PRO A 280 -6.14 14.03 14.91
N ASP A 281 -5.43 14.02 16.04
CA ASP A 281 -4.27 14.88 16.26
C ASP A 281 -3.11 14.53 15.32
N ILE A 282 -2.89 13.22 15.09
CA ILE A 282 -1.87 12.73 14.16
C ILE A 282 -2.27 13.10 12.73
N CYS A 283 -3.53 12.90 12.36
CA CYS A 283 -4.03 13.23 11.04
C CYS A 283 -3.84 14.72 10.72
N HIS A 284 -4.26 15.60 11.62
CA HIS A 284 -4.11 17.04 11.47
C HIS A 284 -2.65 17.46 11.32
N ARG A 285 -1.75 16.94 12.16
CA ARG A 285 -0.31 17.19 12.06
C ARG A 285 0.23 16.75 10.69
N LEU A 286 -0.06 15.52 10.27
CA LEU A 286 0.42 14.98 9.00
C LEU A 286 -0.12 15.78 7.80
N GLN A 287 -1.35 16.28 7.85
CA GLN A 287 -1.93 17.11 6.79
C GLN A 287 -1.21 18.46 6.68
N HIS A 288 -0.80 19.07 7.79
CA HIS A 288 0.02 20.29 7.77
C HIS A 288 1.44 20.01 7.27
N GLU A 289 2.11 18.97 7.79
CA GLU A 289 3.43 18.55 7.31
C GLU A 289 3.41 18.20 5.81
N ALA A 290 2.31 17.64 5.30
CA ALA A 290 2.16 17.36 3.86
C ALA A 290 2.30 18.61 2.99
N VAL A 291 1.76 19.73 3.44
CA VAL A 291 1.76 21.00 2.70
C VAL A 291 3.00 21.84 2.97
N GLU A 292 3.53 21.78 4.19
CA GLU A 292 4.64 22.64 4.64
C GLU A 292 6.01 21.99 4.44
N GLU A 293 6.09 20.65 4.42
CA GLU A 293 7.34 19.91 4.40
C GLU A 293 7.39 18.86 3.27
N TYR A 294 6.47 17.88 3.26
CA TYR A 294 6.60 16.69 2.43
C TYR A 294 6.51 16.98 0.92
N LEU A 295 5.47 17.67 0.50
CA LEU A 295 5.29 18.02 -0.92
C LEU A 295 6.28 19.09 -1.40
N PRO A 296 6.62 20.14 -0.61
CA PRO A 296 7.69 21.06 -1.01
C PRO A 296 9.05 20.39 -1.17
N HIS A 297 9.41 19.48 -0.24
CA HIS A 297 10.69 18.76 -0.32
C HIS A 297 10.73 17.84 -1.54
N LEU A 298 9.63 17.17 -1.90
CA LEU A 298 9.53 16.33 -3.08
C LEU A 298 9.96 17.04 -4.38
N GLU A 299 9.66 18.32 -4.51
CA GLU A 299 10.00 19.08 -5.71
C GLU A 299 11.50 19.46 -5.80
N LEU A 300 12.22 19.38 -4.68
CA LEU A 300 13.64 19.69 -4.60
C LEU A 300 14.53 18.46 -4.82
N VAL A 301 13.95 17.25 -4.76
CA VAL A 301 14.72 16.01 -4.81
C VAL A 301 14.80 15.48 -6.24
N ASP A 302 16.01 15.10 -6.64
CA ASP A 302 16.28 14.43 -7.90
C ASP A 302 16.10 12.91 -7.76
N PHE A 303 15.33 12.30 -8.65
CA PHE A 303 15.06 10.86 -8.69
C PHE A 303 15.94 10.08 -9.68
N GLU A 304 16.77 10.77 -10.46
CA GLU A 304 17.73 10.14 -11.39
C GLU A 304 18.69 9.13 -10.71
N PRO A 305 19.17 9.37 -9.46
CA PRO A 305 20.02 8.40 -8.77
C PRO A 305 19.40 7.00 -8.60
N LEU A 306 18.05 6.89 -8.55
CA LEU A 306 17.39 5.59 -8.49
C LEU A 306 17.65 4.73 -9.75
N LEU A 307 18.02 5.34 -10.87
CA LEU A 307 18.33 4.63 -12.11
C LEU A 307 19.61 3.79 -12.03
N GLU A 308 20.46 4.00 -11.02
CA GLU A 308 21.64 3.16 -10.76
C GLU A 308 21.28 1.70 -10.43
N VAL A 309 19.98 1.42 -10.22
CA VAL A 309 19.45 0.06 -10.03
C VAL A 309 19.44 -0.75 -11.34
N LEU A 310 19.28 -0.09 -12.50
CA LEU A 310 19.17 -0.73 -13.81
C LEU A 310 20.47 -1.29 -14.34
#